data_f59a8ca60a360281facf363b66ebb3cc
#
_entry.id   f59a8ca60a360281facf363b66ebb3cc
#
_cell.length_a   1.000
_cell.length_b   1.000
_cell.length_c   1.000
_cell.angle_alpha   90.00
_cell.angle_beta   90.00
_cell.angle_gamma   90.00
#
_symmetry.space_group_name_H-M   'P 1'
#
loop_
_entity.id
_entity.type
_entity.pdbx_description
1 polymer ?
#
loop_
_entity_poly.entity_id
_entity_poly.type
_entity_poly.pdbx_seq_one_letter_code
_entity_poly.pdbx_strand_id
1 'polypeptide(L)'
;MSYFNIDNLYKNQDILKFKECYAMEKVHGTSAHITFKSGRLSFFSGGSSHEEFIKNFDQNLLTQMFSTMALEDTSITIYGEACGGRLQGMSHTYGDKLMFIAFEVKIGDKWLNVPTAEKIVFNLGLEFMPYKLISTKLEDIDRERDAPSEVAIRRGCGNNVGRNGITPPIREGVVLRPLEEYTKNNXXXXKTQT
;
A
#
# COMPACT_ATOMS: atom_id res chain seq x y z
N MET A 1 -9.97 -9.69 8.28
CA MET A 1 -10.03 -10.32 6.93
C MET A 1 -8.78 -9.89 6.17
N SER A 2 -7.97 -10.81 5.69
CA SER A 2 -6.74 -10.48 4.96
C SER A 2 -7.06 -9.80 3.62
N TYR A 3 -6.13 -8.99 3.13
CA TYR A 3 -6.22 -8.41 1.81
C TYR A 3 -6.14 -9.52 0.75
N PHE A 4 -6.87 -9.35 -0.34
CA PHE A 4 -6.92 -10.37 -1.39
C PHE A 4 -5.61 -10.43 -2.19
N ASN A 5 -5.34 -11.59 -2.77
CA ASN A 5 -4.17 -11.79 -3.61
C ASN A 5 -4.35 -11.08 -4.95
N ILE A 6 -3.30 -10.40 -5.41
CA ILE A 6 -3.29 -9.71 -6.71
C ILE A 6 -2.54 -10.60 -7.72
N ASP A 7 -3.17 -10.87 -8.85
CA ASP A 7 -2.56 -11.67 -9.91
C ASP A 7 -1.37 -10.94 -10.56
N ASN A 8 -0.41 -11.69 -11.01
CA ASN A 8 0.69 -11.17 -11.82
C ASN A 8 0.19 -10.75 -13.21
N LEU A 9 0.89 -9.82 -13.83
CA LEU A 9 0.53 -9.26 -15.14
C LEU A 9 0.42 -10.34 -16.24
N TYR A 10 1.25 -11.40 -16.18
CA TYR A 10 1.16 -12.47 -17.17
C TYR A 10 -0.10 -13.34 -17.00
N LYS A 11 -0.73 -13.32 -15.83
CA LYS A 11 -2.00 -14.04 -15.57
C LYS A 11 -3.22 -13.16 -15.83
N ASN A 12 -3.12 -11.87 -15.53
CA ASN A 12 -4.22 -10.92 -15.66
C ASN A 12 -3.74 -9.67 -16.36
N GLN A 13 -4.09 -9.55 -17.64
CA GLN A 13 -3.67 -8.44 -18.51
C GLN A 13 -4.78 -7.41 -18.70
N ASP A 14 -5.84 -7.44 -17.90
CA ASP A 14 -6.98 -6.52 -18.07
C ASP A 14 -6.56 -5.05 -17.96
N ILE A 15 -5.54 -4.74 -17.16
CA ILE A 15 -5.02 -3.37 -17.03
C ILE A 15 -4.48 -2.83 -18.37
N LEU A 16 -3.98 -3.68 -19.25
CA LEU A 16 -3.44 -3.28 -20.55
C LEU A 16 -4.52 -2.81 -21.54
N LYS A 17 -5.80 -3.00 -21.20
CA LYS A 17 -6.94 -2.48 -22.01
C LYS A 17 -7.15 -0.99 -21.81
N PHE A 18 -6.55 -0.39 -20.79
CA PHE A 18 -6.61 1.05 -20.52
C PHE A 18 -5.40 1.76 -21.15
N LYS A 19 -5.51 3.06 -21.38
CA LYS A 19 -4.39 3.86 -21.91
C LYS A 19 -3.37 4.19 -20.83
N GLU A 20 -3.85 4.37 -19.59
CA GLU A 20 -3.06 4.81 -18.45
C GLU A 20 -3.49 4.06 -17.20
N CYS A 21 -2.57 3.98 -16.26
CA CYS A 21 -2.81 3.39 -14.94
C CYS A 21 -1.90 4.04 -13.90
N TYR A 22 -2.24 3.86 -12.64
CA TYR A 22 -1.32 4.20 -11.55
C TYR A 22 -0.39 3.01 -11.32
N ALA A 23 0.91 3.25 -11.37
CA ALA A 23 1.95 2.30 -10.97
C ALA A 23 2.36 2.66 -9.53
N MET A 24 1.96 1.85 -8.58
CA MET A 24 2.21 2.03 -7.16
C MET A 24 3.38 1.14 -6.75
N GLU A 25 4.33 1.68 -5.99
CA GLU A 25 5.48 0.89 -5.53
C GLU A 25 5.01 -0.33 -4.74
N LYS A 26 5.64 -1.48 -5.01
CA LYS A 26 5.48 -2.70 -4.23
C LYS A 26 6.72 -2.87 -3.35
N VAL A 27 6.51 -3.03 -2.05
CA VAL A 27 7.59 -3.18 -1.07
C VAL A 27 7.54 -4.56 -0.44
N HIS A 28 8.69 -5.07 -0.01
CA HIS A 28 8.78 -6.32 0.74
C HIS A 28 8.30 -6.09 2.18
N GLY A 29 7.15 -6.61 2.50
CA GLY A 29 6.58 -6.49 3.83
C GLY A 29 5.55 -7.56 4.08
N THR A 30 4.52 -7.20 4.81
CA THR A 30 3.39 -8.06 5.08
C THR A 30 2.10 -7.24 5.08
N SER A 31 1.05 -7.82 4.54
CA SER A 31 -0.27 -7.16 4.50
C SER A 31 -0.72 -6.76 5.91
N ALA A 32 -1.18 -5.52 6.04
CA ALA A 32 -1.67 -4.96 7.28
C ALA A 32 -2.87 -4.07 7.02
N HIS A 33 -3.70 -3.86 8.04
CA HIS A 33 -4.79 -2.89 7.91
C HIS A 33 -5.22 -2.33 9.26
N ILE A 34 -5.83 -1.15 9.17
CA ILE A 34 -6.46 -0.46 10.28
C ILE A 34 -7.94 -0.32 9.90
N THR A 35 -8.84 -0.78 10.77
CA THR A 35 -10.28 -0.64 10.53
C THR A 35 -10.90 0.18 11.66
N PHE A 36 -11.69 1.17 11.28
CA PHE A 36 -12.54 1.94 12.20
C PHE A 36 -13.99 1.59 11.91
N LYS A 37 -14.71 1.19 12.96
CA LYS A 37 -16.14 0.88 12.86
C LYS A 37 -16.82 1.12 14.20
N SER A 38 -17.96 1.79 14.19
CA SER A 38 -18.77 2.05 15.39
C SER A 38 -17.92 2.59 16.55
N GLY A 39 -17.07 3.59 16.24
CA GLY A 39 -16.24 4.27 17.24
C GLY A 39 -15.01 3.49 17.70
N ARG A 40 -14.71 2.34 17.11
CA ARG A 40 -13.61 1.47 17.55
C ARG A 40 -12.58 1.24 16.45
N LEU A 41 -11.31 1.29 16.85
CA LEU A 41 -10.19 0.89 15.99
C LEU A 41 -9.89 -0.59 16.18
N SER A 42 -9.52 -1.25 15.11
CA SER A 42 -8.90 -2.57 15.12
C SER A 42 -7.72 -2.58 14.16
N PHE A 43 -6.70 -3.38 14.49
CA PHE A 43 -5.43 -3.43 13.79
C PHE A 43 -5.09 -4.87 13.43
N PHE A 44 -4.50 -5.06 12.26
CA PHE A 44 -4.02 -6.37 11.81
C PHE A 44 -2.70 -6.19 11.08
N SER A 45 -1.76 -7.09 11.34
CA SER A 45 -0.54 -7.24 10.57
C SER A 45 -0.19 -8.73 10.49
N GLY A 46 0.08 -9.22 9.29
CA GLY A 46 0.32 -10.65 9.06
C GLY A 46 1.66 -11.16 9.57
N GLY A 47 2.68 -10.31 9.64
CA GLY A 47 4.06 -10.75 9.92
C GLY A 47 4.69 -10.16 11.17
N SER A 48 4.01 -9.30 11.90
CA SER A 48 4.50 -8.72 13.15
C SER A 48 3.54 -9.04 14.29
N SER A 49 4.03 -8.96 15.53
CA SER A 49 3.12 -9.09 16.67
C SER A 49 2.15 -7.91 16.69
N HIS A 50 0.95 -8.15 17.21
CA HIS A 50 -0.06 -7.11 17.34
C HIS A 50 0.48 -5.93 18.15
N GLU A 51 1.14 -6.22 19.27
CA GLU A 51 1.72 -5.19 20.15
C GLU A 51 2.76 -4.33 19.45
N GLU A 52 3.63 -4.96 18.66
CA GLU A 52 4.67 -4.24 17.93
C GLU A 52 4.05 -3.33 16.85
N PHE A 53 3.04 -3.84 16.15
CA PHE A 53 2.38 -3.09 15.08
C PHE A 53 1.64 -1.85 15.64
N ILE A 54 0.83 -2.02 16.70
CA ILE A 54 0.02 -0.91 17.25
C ILE A 54 0.87 0.22 17.85
N LYS A 55 2.11 -0.05 18.27
CA LYS A 55 3.04 0.98 18.79
C LYS A 55 3.38 2.06 17.75
N ASN A 56 3.13 1.79 16.48
CA ASN A 56 3.36 2.78 15.42
C ASN A 56 2.30 3.89 15.40
N PHE A 57 1.23 3.78 16.19
CA PHE A 57 0.06 4.67 16.07
C PHE A 57 -0.30 5.31 17.38
N ASP A 58 -0.58 6.61 17.36
CA ASP A 58 -1.31 7.28 18.45
C ASP A 58 -2.79 6.93 18.28
N GLN A 59 -3.25 5.92 19.02
CA GLN A 59 -4.60 5.39 18.87
C GLN A 59 -5.69 6.41 19.24
N ASN A 60 -5.42 7.31 20.20
CA ASN A 60 -6.39 8.33 20.60
C ASN A 60 -6.57 9.34 19.47
N LEU A 61 -5.46 9.86 18.95
CA LEU A 61 -5.49 10.81 17.84
C LEU A 61 -6.15 10.19 16.61
N LEU A 62 -5.76 8.95 16.28
CA LEU A 62 -6.31 8.24 15.12
C LEU A 62 -7.81 8.03 15.27
N THR A 63 -8.29 7.67 16.49
CA THR A 63 -9.71 7.52 16.77
C THR A 63 -10.46 8.84 16.53
N GLN A 64 -9.91 9.96 17.03
CA GLN A 64 -10.52 11.27 16.81
C GLN A 64 -10.61 11.60 15.32
N MET A 65 -9.52 11.38 14.58
CA MET A 65 -9.48 11.69 13.14
C MET A 65 -10.48 10.85 12.36
N PHE A 66 -10.55 9.55 12.63
CA PHE A 66 -11.55 8.68 11.99
C PHE A 66 -12.98 9.12 12.33
N SER A 67 -13.23 9.54 13.60
CA SER A 67 -14.57 9.94 14.04
C SER A 67 -15.08 11.19 13.29
N THR A 68 -14.20 12.06 12.82
CA THR A 68 -14.62 13.24 12.03
C THR A 68 -15.03 12.85 10.60
N MET A 69 -14.61 11.69 10.13
CA MET A 69 -14.88 11.25 8.75
C MET A 69 -15.95 10.16 8.66
N ALA A 70 -16.13 9.39 9.73
CA ALA A 70 -16.98 8.21 9.69
C ALA A 70 -18.47 8.61 9.77
N LEU A 71 -19.27 8.05 8.89
CA LEU A 71 -20.71 8.05 9.01
C LEU A 71 -21.12 6.90 9.92
N GLU A 72 -22.23 7.07 10.64
CA GLU A 72 -22.74 6.05 11.54
C GLU A 72 -22.82 4.69 10.84
N ASP A 73 -22.36 3.67 11.51
CA ASP A 73 -22.37 2.27 11.06
C ASP A 73 -21.56 1.95 9.80
N THR A 74 -20.85 2.94 9.24
CA THR A 74 -20.01 2.71 8.07
C THR A 74 -18.58 2.39 8.52
N SER A 75 -18.04 1.27 8.06
CA SER A 75 -16.64 0.91 8.35
C SER A 75 -15.70 1.64 7.37
N ILE A 76 -14.56 2.11 7.89
CA ILE A 76 -13.46 2.62 7.08
C ILE A 76 -12.27 1.69 7.33
N THR A 77 -11.74 1.09 6.27
CA THR A 77 -10.56 0.24 6.39
C THR A 77 -9.44 0.81 5.52
N ILE A 78 -8.29 1.04 6.16
CA ILE A 78 -7.06 1.47 5.49
C ILE A 78 -6.19 0.22 5.33
N TYR A 79 -5.97 -0.23 4.11
CA TYR A 79 -5.08 -1.34 3.80
C TYR A 79 -3.70 -0.81 3.49
N GLY A 80 -2.68 -1.54 3.89
CA GLY A 80 -1.29 -1.14 3.68
C GLY A 80 -0.33 -2.29 3.85
N GLU A 81 0.93 -1.95 3.79
CA GLU A 81 2.03 -2.88 4.02
C GLU A 81 2.74 -2.50 5.32
N ALA A 82 2.93 -3.46 6.20
CA ALA A 82 3.86 -3.34 7.31
C ALA A 82 5.24 -3.77 6.80
N CYS A 83 6.24 -2.91 6.88
CA CYS A 83 7.57 -3.18 6.34
C CYS A 83 8.65 -2.54 7.23
N GLY A 84 9.91 -2.86 6.94
CA GLY A 84 11.04 -2.42 7.77
C GLY A 84 11.20 -3.27 9.02
N GLY A 85 12.11 -2.84 9.92
CA GLY A 85 12.44 -3.62 11.09
C GLY A 85 12.97 -4.99 10.70
N ARG A 86 12.48 -6.02 11.38
CA ARG A 86 12.91 -7.40 11.12
C ARG A 86 12.05 -8.11 10.06
N LEU A 87 11.01 -7.45 9.55
CA LEU A 87 10.10 -8.08 8.59
C LEU A 87 10.84 -8.43 7.29
N GLN A 88 10.67 -9.67 6.85
CA GLN A 88 11.25 -10.20 5.60
C GLN A 88 12.77 -10.04 5.51
N GLY A 89 13.46 -9.73 6.62
CA GLY A 89 14.91 -9.47 6.61
C GLY A 89 15.28 -8.20 5.84
N MET A 90 14.40 -7.21 5.76
CA MET A 90 14.56 -6.05 4.88
C MET A 90 14.93 -4.75 5.63
N SER A 91 15.47 -4.86 6.86
CA SER A 91 15.91 -3.67 7.60
C SER A 91 16.98 -2.86 6.84
N HIS A 92 17.85 -3.53 6.11
CA HIS A 92 18.86 -2.85 5.28
C HIS A 92 18.25 -2.02 4.14
N THR A 93 17.05 -2.36 3.71
CA THR A 93 16.36 -1.65 2.62
C THR A 93 15.42 -0.56 3.15
N TYR A 94 14.65 -0.84 4.22
CA TYR A 94 13.61 0.07 4.69
C TYR A 94 13.87 0.63 6.09
N GLY A 95 15.04 0.32 6.68
CA GLY A 95 15.40 0.79 8.01
C GLY A 95 14.99 -0.15 9.11
N ASP A 96 15.49 0.14 10.33
CA ASP A 96 15.38 -0.77 11.48
C ASP A 96 14.05 -0.65 12.24
N LYS A 97 13.20 0.29 11.85
CA LYS A 97 11.90 0.49 12.51
C LYS A 97 10.79 -0.11 11.67
N LEU A 98 9.90 -0.84 12.33
CA LEU A 98 8.65 -1.28 11.71
C LEU A 98 7.82 -0.05 11.36
N MET A 99 7.23 -0.04 10.17
CA MET A 99 6.37 1.05 9.71
C MET A 99 5.14 0.49 9.01
N PHE A 100 4.14 1.33 8.85
CA PHE A 100 2.94 1.03 8.07
C PHE A 100 2.80 2.07 6.96
N ILE A 101 2.67 1.61 5.72
CA ILE A 101 2.46 2.47 4.56
C ILE A 101 1.17 2.03 3.90
N ALA A 102 0.16 2.90 3.90
CA ALA A 102 -1.14 2.59 3.31
C ALA A 102 -1.06 2.58 1.79
N PHE A 103 -1.84 1.73 1.15
CA PHE A 103 -1.94 1.70 -0.31
C PHE A 103 -3.38 1.72 -0.81
N GLU A 104 -4.37 1.55 0.07
CA GLU A 104 -5.76 1.48 -0.35
C GLU A 104 -6.72 1.78 0.79
N VAL A 105 -7.89 2.32 0.44
CA VAL A 105 -8.95 2.63 1.41
C VAL A 105 -10.26 2.03 0.91
N LYS A 106 -10.99 1.43 1.86
CA LYS A 106 -12.34 0.92 1.62
C LYS A 106 -13.30 1.58 2.62
N ILE A 107 -14.41 2.13 2.13
CA ILE A 107 -15.48 2.73 2.96
C ILE A 107 -16.77 1.94 2.71
N GLY A 108 -17.25 1.25 3.74
CA GLY A 108 -18.33 0.28 3.56
C GLY A 108 -17.91 -0.75 2.51
N ASP A 109 -18.65 -0.84 1.42
CA ASP A 109 -18.34 -1.77 0.33
C ASP A 109 -17.58 -1.13 -0.84
N LYS A 110 -17.27 0.18 -0.76
CA LYS A 110 -16.66 0.91 -1.87
C LYS A 110 -15.14 1.00 -1.70
N TRP A 111 -14.41 0.57 -2.70
CA TRP A 111 -12.98 0.81 -2.85
C TRP A 111 -12.77 2.20 -3.46
N LEU A 112 -11.82 2.94 -2.94
CA LEU A 112 -11.55 4.29 -3.42
C LEU A 112 -10.44 4.28 -4.48
N ASN A 113 -10.54 5.18 -5.46
CA ASN A 113 -9.43 5.37 -6.40
C ASN A 113 -8.21 5.93 -5.69
N VAL A 114 -7.03 5.79 -6.32
CA VAL A 114 -5.75 6.06 -5.67
C VAL A 114 -5.66 7.48 -5.11
N PRO A 115 -5.98 8.56 -5.87
CA PRO A 115 -5.85 9.91 -5.30
C PRO A 115 -6.80 10.20 -4.15
N THR A 116 -8.01 9.63 -4.17
CA THR A 116 -8.98 9.82 -3.07
C THR A 116 -8.51 9.07 -1.82
N ALA A 117 -8.01 7.85 -2.00
CA ALA A 117 -7.45 7.06 -0.90
C ALA A 117 -6.27 7.79 -0.25
N GLU A 118 -5.35 8.33 -1.07
CA GLU A 118 -4.21 9.10 -0.59
C GLU A 118 -4.63 10.28 0.29
N LYS A 119 -5.63 11.07 -0.16
CA LYS A 119 -6.13 12.22 0.62
C LYS A 119 -6.66 11.80 1.98
N ILE A 120 -7.41 10.70 2.04
CA ILE A 120 -7.95 10.19 3.31
C ILE A 120 -6.81 9.76 4.23
N VAL A 121 -5.83 9.03 3.70
CA VAL A 121 -4.69 8.53 4.47
C VAL A 121 -3.88 9.71 5.03
N PHE A 122 -3.62 10.74 4.22
CA PHE A 122 -2.91 11.94 4.70
C PHE A 122 -3.72 12.70 5.76
N ASN A 123 -5.04 12.77 5.61
CA ASN A 123 -5.91 13.39 6.62
C ASN A 123 -5.88 12.62 7.96
N LEU A 124 -5.57 11.33 7.92
CA LEU A 124 -5.38 10.50 9.13
C LEU A 124 -3.96 10.60 9.70
N GLY A 125 -3.09 11.43 9.10
CA GLY A 125 -1.69 11.54 9.53
C GLY A 125 -0.86 10.31 9.19
N LEU A 126 -1.31 9.48 8.25
CA LEU A 126 -0.63 8.25 7.85
C LEU A 126 0.12 8.45 6.54
N GLU A 127 1.06 7.55 6.26
CA GLU A 127 1.86 7.57 5.03
C GLU A 127 1.17 6.75 3.94
N PHE A 128 1.22 7.24 2.70
CA PHE A 128 0.66 6.56 1.54
C PHE A 128 1.79 6.10 0.60
N MET A 129 1.60 4.94 0.00
CA MET A 129 2.57 4.30 -0.89
C MET A 129 2.84 5.17 -2.12
N PRO A 130 4.11 5.43 -2.47
CA PRO A 130 4.42 6.21 -3.66
C PRO A 130 3.81 5.60 -4.93
N TYR A 131 3.30 6.46 -5.82
CA TYR A 131 2.73 6.03 -7.09
C TYR A 131 2.92 7.10 -8.16
N LYS A 132 2.83 6.67 -9.41
CA LYS A 132 2.89 7.57 -10.59
C LYS A 132 1.80 7.18 -11.58
N LEU A 133 1.31 8.17 -12.31
CA LEU A 133 0.47 7.93 -13.48
C LEU A 133 1.39 7.58 -14.65
N ILE A 134 1.17 6.43 -15.28
CA ILE A 134 1.98 5.97 -16.41
C ILE A 134 1.08 5.44 -17.52
N SER A 135 1.63 5.31 -18.73
CA SER A 135 0.95 4.57 -19.79
C SER A 135 0.99 3.07 -19.49
N THR A 136 0.06 2.32 -20.06
CA THR A 136 0.02 0.85 -19.91
C THR A 136 0.93 0.13 -20.92
N LYS A 137 1.81 0.85 -21.62
CA LYS A 137 2.83 0.23 -22.48
C LYS A 137 3.82 -0.55 -21.60
N LEU A 138 4.20 -1.72 -22.07
CA LEU A 138 5.08 -2.61 -21.30
C LEU A 138 6.42 -1.93 -20.95
N GLU A 139 6.95 -1.09 -21.88
CA GLU A 139 8.21 -0.37 -21.63
C GLU A 139 8.10 0.60 -20.45
N ASP A 140 6.95 1.26 -20.30
CA ASP A 140 6.74 2.20 -19.19
C ASP A 140 6.52 1.44 -17.87
N ILE A 141 5.82 0.31 -17.93
CA ILE A 141 5.62 -0.58 -16.77
C ILE A 141 6.97 -1.13 -16.31
N ASP A 142 7.78 -1.65 -17.24
CA ASP A 142 9.11 -2.21 -16.91
C ASP A 142 10.02 -1.14 -16.31
N ARG A 143 9.99 0.08 -16.86
CA ARG A 143 10.78 1.20 -16.33
C ARG A 143 10.41 1.49 -14.86
N GLU A 144 9.12 1.49 -14.54
CA GLU A 144 8.68 1.72 -13.16
C GLU A 144 8.96 0.51 -12.26
N ARG A 145 8.82 -0.71 -12.79
CA ARG A 145 9.16 -1.92 -12.02
C ARG A 145 10.61 -1.91 -11.56
N ASP A 146 11.52 -1.49 -12.45
CA ASP A 146 12.96 -1.56 -12.23
C ASP A 146 13.52 -0.27 -11.59
N ALA A 147 12.65 0.67 -11.21
CA ALA A 147 13.05 1.95 -10.63
C ALA A 147 13.53 1.79 -9.17
N PRO A 148 14.35 2.73 -8.68
CA PRO A 148 14.70 2.77 -7.27
C PRO A 148 13.48 2.83 -6.36
N SER A 149 13.60 2.24 -5.17
CA SER A 149 12.56 2.29 -4.16
C SER A 149 12.47 3.71 -3.58
N GLU A 150 11.35 4.38 -3.81
CA GLU A 150 11.10 5.69 -3.20
C GLU A 150 10.92 5.57 -1.68
N VAL A 151 10.35 4.46 -1.21
CA VAL A 151 10.21 4.18 0.22
C VAL A 151 11.60 4.09 0.86
N ALA A 152 12.53 3.35 0.27
CA ALA A 152 13.90 3.25 0.79
C ALA A 152 14.59 4.62 0.82
N ILE A 153 14.44 5.40 -0.23
CA ILE A 153 15.03 6.74 -0.32
C ILE A 153 14.45 7.67 0.76
N ARG A 154 13.14 7.70 0.93
CA ARG A 154 12.46 8.53 1.95
C ARG A 154 12.90 8.15 3.37
N ARG A 155 13.29 6.90 3.59
CA ARG A 155 13.76 6.40 4.90
C ARG A 155 15.27 6.60 5.13
N GLY A 156 15.96 7.28 4.22
CA GLY A 156 17.40 7.50 4.32
C GLY A 156 18.23 6.27 3.98
N CYS A 157 17.62 5.26 3.39
CA CYS A 157 18.27 4.00 2.99
C CYS A 157 18.68 3.99 1.51
N GLY A 158 18.58 5.13 0.83
CA GLY A 158 18.89 5.23 -0.61
C GLY A 158 20.35 4.90 -0.96
N ASN A 159 21.26 5.04 0.00
CA ASN A 159 22.68 4.71 -0.21
C ASN A 159 23.02 3.26 0.18
N ASN A 160 22.05 2.51 0.69
CA ASN A 160 22.25 1.13 1.07
C ASN A 160 22.27 0.23 -0.17
N VAL A 161 22.93 -0.90 -0.05
CA VAL A 161 22.93 -1.94 -1.09
C VAL A 161 21.63 -2.74 -0.92
N GLY A 162 20.81 -2.79 -1.96
CA GLY A 162 19.59 -3.58 -1.95
C GLY A 162 19.87 -5.08 -1.97
N ARG A 163 18.80 -5.86 -1.77
CA ARG A 163 18.88 -7.33 -1.74
C ARG A 163 19.51 -7.94 -3.02
N ASN A 164 19.35 -7.26 -4.14
CA ASN A 164 19.90 -7.66 -5.44
C ASN A 164 21.31 -7.10 -5.72
N GLY A 165 21.96 -6.47 -4.73
CA GLY A 165 23.30 -5.89 -4.88
C GLY A 165 23.33 -4.53 -5.57
N ILE A 166 22.18 -3.91 -5.80
CA ILE A 166 22.09 -2.62 -6.51
C ILE A 166 21.91 -1.47 -5.50
N THR A 167 22.52 -0.32 -5.79
CA THR A 167 22.38 0.92 -5.01
C THR A 167 21.90 2.04 -5.95
N PRO A 168 20.86 2.78 -5.64
CA PRO A 168 19.94 2.58 -4.49
C PRO A 168 19.13 1.28 -4.61
N PRO A 169 18.56 0.77 -3.50
CA PRO A 169 17.72 -0.42 -3.57
C PRO A 169 16.58 -0.20 -4.58
N ILE A 170 16.32 -1.18 -5.42
CA ILE A 170 15.16 -1.13 -6.31
C ILE A 170 13.93 -1.67 -5.57
N ARG A 171 12.76 -1.26 -6.00
CA ARG A 171 11.49 -1.73 -5.44
C ARG A 171 11.29 -3.24 -5.73
N GLU A 172 10.39 -3.90 -5.00
CA GLU A 172 10.04 -5.31 -5.25
C GLU A 172 9.37 -5.46 -6.63
N GLY A 173 8.67 -4.42 -7.06
CA GLY A 173 7.92 -4.37 -8.29
C GLY A 173 6.95 -3.21 -8.26
N VAL A 174 5.89 -3.28 -9.04
CA VAL A 174 4.79 -2.32 -9.01
C VAL A 174 3.45 -3.04 -8.97
N VAL A 175 2.48 -2.40 -8.33
CA VAL A 175 1.07 -2.77 -8.42
C VAL A 175 0.41 -1.76 -9.36
N LEU A 176 -0.14 -2.26 -10.45
CA LEU A 176 -0.83 -1.44 -11.47
C LEU A 176 -2.30 -1.34 -11.07
N ARG A 177 -2.83 -0.13 -11.00
CA ARG A 177 -4.21 0.15 -10.60
C ARG A 177 -4.89 1.02 -11.64
N PRO A 178 -6.15 0.71 -11.99
CA PRO A 178 -6.88 1.58 -12.92
C PRO A 178 -7.18 2.94 -12.28
N LEU A 179 -7.47 3.94 -13.10
CA LEU A 179 -7.80 5.29 -12.62
C LEU A 179 -9.06 5.29 -11.75
N GLU A 180 -10.02 4.43 -12.11
CA GLU A 180 -11.22 4.19 -11.32
C GLU A 180 -11.24 2.72 -10.89
N GLU A 181 -11.64 2.46 -9.67
CA GLU A 181 -11.71 1.10 -9.16
C GLU A 181 -12.94 0.38 -9.72
N TYR A 182 -12.71 -0.76 -10.34
CA TYR A 182 -13.76 -1.62 -10.88
C TYR A 182 -13.81 -2.91 -10.07
N THR A 183 -15.01 -3.37 -9.79
CA THR A 183 -15.21 -4.67 -9.15
C THR A 183 -15.96 -5.61 -10.10
N LYS A 184 -15.46 -6.84 -10.18
CA LYS A 184 -16.13 -7.92 -10.88
C LYS A 184 -16.11 -9.12 -9.92
N ASN A 185 -17.27 -9.53 -9.52
CA ASN A 185 -17.40 -10.61 -8.53
C ASN A 185 -16.62 -10.34 -7.22
N ASN A 186 -16.74 -9.08 -6.74
CA ASN A 186 -16.03 -8.60 -5.55
C ASN A 186 -14.51 -8.65 -5.61
N UNK A 187 -14.05 -8.83 -6.70
CA UNK A 187 -12.61 -8.79 -6.91
C UNK A 187 -12.23 -7.52 -7.56
N UNK A 188 -11.24 -7.01 -7.21
CA UNK A 188 -10.76 -5.88 -7.86
C UNK A 188 -10.26 -6.28 -9.21
N UNK A 189 -10.78 -5.70 -9.83
CA UNK A 189 -10.40 -5.99 -11.18
C UNK A 189 -9.39 -5.02 -11.64
N UNK A 190 -8.81 -5.44 -12.38
CA UNK A 190 -7.91 -4.70 -12.99
C UNK A 190 -6.68 -4.39 -12.20
N LYS A 191 -6.56 -4.82 -11.15
CA LYS A 191 -5.25 -4.66 -10.45
C LYS A 191 -4.35 -5.81 -10.85
N THR A 192 -3.09 -5.51 -11.08
CA THR A 192 -2.10 -6.55 -11.38
C THR A 192 -0.72 -6.09 -10.83
N GLN A 193 0.20 -7.05 -10.67
CA GLN A 193 1.54 -6.77 -10.15
C GLN A 193 2.61 -7.36 -11.07
N THR A 194 3.78 -6.79 -11.01
CA THR A 194 4.96 -7.25 -11.77
C THR A 194 6.03 -7.77 -10.83
#